data_2ec8b58ad86c1ffe65720979b4b8cd9c
#
_entry.id   2ec8b58ad86c1ffe65720979b4b8cd9c
#
_cell.length_a   1.000
_cell.length_b   1.000
_cell.length_c   1.000
_cell.angle_alpha   90.00
_cell.angle_beta   90.00
_cell.angle_gamma   90.00
#
_symmetry.space_group_name_H-M   'P 1'
#
loop_
_entity.id
_entity.type
_entity.pdbx_description
1 polymer ?
#
loop_
_entity_poly.entity_id
_entity_poly.type
_entity_poly.pdbx_seq_one_letter_code
_entity_poly.pdbx_strand_id
1 'polypeptide(L)'
;MRKFLIILLFLIPFTALGQQWADDAQLDKIINSKEAFGDDESSIIVVEFWAKFNEANAFPDWDKLQGVQYYRVDIAKAPKAKKEYRIRMAPTIIIFKDGVYEESFKAGLDLECPVDLPELLDTIKEVKEASAF
;
A
#
# COMPACT_ATOMS: atom_id res chain seq x y z
N MET A 1 -20.63 -8.67 -38.49
CA MET A 1 -20.38 -7.55 -38.43
C MET A 1 -20.36 -6.87 -37.20
N ARG A 2 -21.36 -6.49 -36.66
CA ARG A 2 -21.38 -5.77 -35.52
C ARG A 2 -20.95 -6.48 -34.35
N LYS A 3 -20.83 -7.68 -34.36
CA LYS A 3 -20.53 -8.39 -33.21
C LYS A 3 -19.22 -8.13 -32.66
N PHE A 4 -18.30 -7.67 -33.35
CA PHE A 4 -17.02 -7.52 -32.84
C PHE A 4 -16.95 -6.49 -31.83
N LEU A 5 -17.74 -5.58 -31.85
CA LEU A 5 -17.68 -4.55 -30.94
C LEU A 5 -17.77 -4.94 -29.58
N ILE A 6 -18.47 -5.91 -29.35
CA ILE A 6 -18.70 -6.36 -28.05
C ILE A 6 -17.51 -6.85 -27.40
N ILE A 7 -16.64 -7.43 -28.11
CA ILE A 7 -15.52 -7.97 -27.52
C ILE A 7 -14.67 -7.03 -26.87
N LEU A 8 -14.57 -5.88 -27.40
CA LEU A 8 -13.76 -4.98 -26.85
C LEU A 8 -14.04 -4.62 -25.49
N LEU A 9 -15.21 -4.56 -25.17
CA LEU A 9 -15.59 -4.14 -23.92
C LEU A 9 -15.11 -4.92 -22.87
N PHE A 10 -14.93 -6.13 -23.08
CA PHE A 10 -14.60 -6.95 -22.22
C PHE A 10 -13.30 -6.78 -21.65
N LEU A 11 -12.40 -6.23 -22.30
CA LEU A 11 -11.14 -6.15 -21.80
C LEU A 11 -10.91 -5.08 -20.86
N ILE A 12 -11.70 -4.15 -20.80
CA ILE A 12 -11.48 -3.09 -19.98
C ILE A 12 -11.56 -3.22 -18.56
N PRO A 13 -12.46 -3.75 -18.08
CA PRO A 13 -12.73 -3.70 -16.71
C PRO A 13 -11.82 -4.19 -15.72
N PHE A 14 -11.12 -5.07 -15.87
CA PHE A 14 -10.53 -5.62 -14.83
C PHE A 14 -9.36 -5.12 -14.28
N THR A 15 -8.66 -4.43 -14.94
CA THR A 15 -7.42 -4.06 -14.44
C THR A 15 -7.48 -3.12 -13.34
N ALA A 16 -8.57 -2.61 -13.09
CA ALA A 16 -8.65 -1.61 -12.11
C ALA A 16 -8.39 -2.03 -10.74
N LEU A 17 -8.50 -3.25 -10.46
CA LEU A 17 -8.37 -3.68 -9.13
C LEU A 17 -7.01 -4.12 -8.73
N GLY A 18 -6.03 -3.89 -9.46
CA GLY A 18 -4.72 -4.34 -9.13
C GLY A 18 -4.06 -3.51 -8.09
N GLN A 19 -2.90 -3.95 -7.63
CA GLN A 19 -2.16 -3.17 -6.69
C GLN A 19 -1.68 -1.93 -7.39
N GLN A 20 -1.46 -0.89 -6.64
CA GLN A 20 -1.07 0.38 -7.19
C GLN A 20 0.38 0.68 -6.85
N TRP A 21 1.09 1.25 -7.81
CA TRP A 21 2.47 1.65 -7.61
C TRP A 21 2.54 3.15 -7.44
N ALA A 22 3.46 3.62 -6.63
CA ALA A 22 3.64 5.04 -6.41
C ALA A 22 5.13 5.39 -6.38
N ASP A 23 5.46 6.58 -6.79
CA ASP A 23 6.83 7.09 -6.73
C ASP A 23 6.88 8.25 -5.72
N ASP A 24 8.03 8.90 -5.59
CA ASP A 24 8.19 9.98 -4.65
C ASP A 24 7.18 11.10 -4.84
N ALA A 25 6.92 11.47 -6.08
CA ALA A 25 6.03 12.58 -6.33
C ALA A 25 4.59 12.25 -5.97
N GLN A 26 4.21 11.01 -6.18
CA GLN A 26 2.85 10.59 -5.92
C GLN A 26 2.63 10.27 -4.45
N LEU A 27 3.63 9.75 -3.79
CA LEU A 27 3.48 9.26 -2.44
C LEU A 27 3.05 10.35 -1.46
N ASP A 28 3.63 11.51 -1.54
CA ASP A 28 3.24 12.58 -0.65
C ASP A 28 1.78 12.94 -0.82
N LYS A 29 1.29 12.95 -2.05
CA LYS A 29 -0.08 13.28 -2.30
C LYS A 29 -1.00 12.20 -1.80
N ILE A 30 -0.61 10.98 -1.98
CA ILE A 30 -1.41 9.84 -1.55
C ILE A 30 -1.55 9.83 -0.05
N ILE A 31 -0.47 9.97 0.65
CA ILE A 31 -0.50 9.90 2.11
C ILE A 31 -1.33 11.01 2.69
N ASN A 32 -1.28 12.17 2.08
CA ASN A 32 -1.98 13.32 2.62
C ASN A 32 -3.37 13.58 2.02
N SER A 33 -3.88 12.64 1.26
CA SER A 33 -5.14 12.83 0.58
C SER A 33 -6.29 12.45 1.47
N LYS A 34 -6.90 13.40 2.15
CA LYS A 34 -8.02 13.09 2.98
C LYS A 34 -9.30 13.09 2.23
N GLU A 35 -9.38 13.85 1.18
CA GLU A 35 -10.61 13.96 0.46
C GLU A 35 -11.08 12.72 -0.18
N ALA A 36 -10.19 11.81 -0.45
CA ALA A 36 -10.56 10.60 -1.13
C ALA A 36 -11.46 9.71 -0.29
N PHE A 37 -11.53 9.96 1.00
CA PHE A 37 -12.24 9.06 1.89
C PHE A 37 -13.46 9.70 2.55
N GLY A 38 -13.78 10.89 2.25
CA GLY A 38 -14.91 11.54 2.85
C GLY A 38 -14.58 12.12 4.21
N ASP A 39 -15.50 12.83 4.77
CA ASP A 39 -15.24 13.54 5.96
C ASP A 39 -15.28 12.75 7.20
N ASP A 40 -16.09 11.78 7.25
CA ASP A 40 -16.32 11.10 8.49
C ASP A 40 -15.48 9.92 8.76
N GLU A 41 -14.73 9.47 7.81
CA GLU A 41 -13.97 8.28 8.01
C GLU A 41 -12.49 8.51 7.97
N SER A 42 -11.77 7.77 8.78
CA SER A 42 -10.34 7.85 8.75
C SER A 42 -9.80 7.24 7.50
N SER A 43 -8.76 7.82 6.98
CA SER A 43 -8.13 7.35 5.79
C SER A 43 -6.96 6.48 6.18
N ILE A 44 -7.04 5.19 5.91
CA ILE A 44 -5.96 4.25 6.19
C ILE A 44 -5.27 3.89 4.88
N ILE A 45 -3.97 4.11 4.83
CA ILE A 45 -3.18 3.79 3.65
C ILE A 45 -2.03 2.91 4.08
N VAL A 46 -1.86 1.80 3.39
CA VAL A 46 -0.77 0.87 3.65
C VAL A 46 0.22 0.98 2.51
N VAL A 47 1.47 1.24 2.82
CA VAL A 47 2.52 1.40 1.82
C VAL A 47 3.59 0.35 2.03
N GLU A 48 3.84 -0.44 1.01
CA GLU A 48 4.92 -1.42 1.05
C GLU A 48 6.11 -0.86 0.27
N PHE A 49 7.25 -0.71 0.94
CA PHE A 49 8.48 -0.29 0.27
C PHE A 49 9.17 -1.56 -0.21
N TRP A 50 9.29 -1.68 -1.51
CA TRP A 50 9.64 -2.90 -2.22
C TRP A 50 10.96 -2.74 -2.95
N ALA A 51 11.69 -3.81 -3.09
CA ALA A 51 12.92 -3.82 -3.86
C ALA A 51 12.89 -4.99 -4.83
N LYS A 52 13.32 -4.74 -6.05
CA LYS A 52 13.28 -5.77 -7.07
C LYS A 52 14.10 -6.99 -6.71
N PHE A 53 15.24 -6.80 -6.11
CA PHE A 53 16.08 -7.93 -5.78
C PHE A 53 15.43 -8.87 -4.79
N ASN A 54 14.42 -8.43 -4.06
CA ASN A 54 13.75 -9.22 -3.04
C ASN A 54 12.25 -9.39 -3.32
N GLU A 55 11.86 -9.31 -4.57
CA GLU A 55 10.43 -9.34 -4.91
C GLU A 55 9.74 -10.63 -4.49
N ALA A 56 10.47 -11.72 -4.34
CA ALA A 56 9.86 -12.97 -3.92
C ALA A 56 9.32 -12.89 -2.50
N ASN A 57 9.80 -11.97 -1.70
CA ASN A 57 9.35 -11.81 -0.32
C ASN A 57 8.39 -10.63 -0.15
N ALA A 58 7.87 -10.09 -1.23
CA ALA A 58 6.90 -9.03 -1.14
C ALA A 58 5.62 -9.54 -0.49
N PHE A 59 4.87 -8.64 0.14
CA PHE A 59 3.64 -9.04 0.82
C PHE A 59 2.67 -9.61 -0.21
N PRO A 60 2.25 -10.84 -0.09
CA PRO A 60 1.47 -11.49 -1.14
C PRO A 60 -0.04 -11.26 -1.08
N ASP A 61 -0.56 -10.91 0.08
CA ASP A 61 -2.00 -10.87 0.27
C ASP A 61 -2.60 -9.47 0.22
N TRP A 62 -1.94 -8.56 -0.50
CA TRP A 62 -2.40 -7.19 -0.59
C TRP A 62 -3.84 -7.07 -1.12
N ASP A 63 -4.26 -7.99 -1.96
CA ASP A 63 -5.58 -7.95 -2.53
C ASP A 63 -6.66 -8.40 -1.55
N LYS A 64 -6.27 -8.92 -0.40
CA LYS A 64 -7.21 -9.34 0.61
C LYS A 64 -7.46 -8.27 1.66
N LEU A 65 -6.80 -7.13 1.53
CA LEU A 65 -6.99 -6.04 2.46
C LEU A 65 -8.23 -5.27 2.04
N GLN A 66 -9.18 -5.10 2.94
CA GLN A 66 -10.39 -4.40 2.62
C GLN A 66 -10.50 -3.14 3.45
N GLY A 67 -11.07 -2.13 2.88
CA GLY A 67 -11.28 -0.88 3.61
C GLY A 67 -10.04 -0.02 3.72
N VAL A 68 -8.97 -0.36 3.01
CA VAL A 68 -7.74 0.43 3.01
C VAL A 68 -7.21 0.51 1.60
N GLN A 69 -6.38 1.48 1.33
CA GLN A 69 -5.70 1.56 0.05
C GLN A 69 -4.30 1.02 0.24
N TYR A 70 -3.83 0.24 -0.72
CA TYR A 70 -2.52 -0.38 -0.65
C TYR A 70 -1.67 0.09 -1.82
N TYR A 71 -0.49 0.61 -1.52
CA TYR A 71 0.43 1.06 -2.55
C TYR A 71 1.76 0.39 -2.39
N ARG A 72 2.43 0.12 -3.50
CA ARG A 72 3.78 -0.44 -3.48
C ARG A 72 4.73 0.59 -4.05
N VAL A 73 5.85 0.80 -3.39
CA VAL A 73 6.84 1.79 -3.80
C VAL A 73 8.16 1.08 -4.04
N ASP A 74 8.71 1.24 -5.25
CA ASP A 74 10.02 0.68 -5.56
C ASP A 74 11.04 1.64 -4.98
N ILE A 75 11.82 1.18 -4.00
CA ILE A 75 12.74 2.06 -3.31
C ILE A 75 13.81 2.63 -4.24
N ALA A 76 14.10 1.96 -5.34
CA ALA A 76 15.04 2.48 -6.30
C ALA A 76 14.51 3.70 -7.03
N LYS A 77 13.18 3.87 -7.04
CA LYS A 77 12.54 4.98 -7.71
C LYS A 77 11.99 6.00 -6.74
N ALA A 78 12.26 5.84 -5.48
CA ALA A 78 11.76 6.73 -4.46
C ALA A 78 12.81 7.08 -3.42
N PRO A 79 13.89 7.71 -3.84
CA PRO A 79 14.99 8.00 -2.93
C PRO A 79 14.60 8.96 -1.82
N LYS A 80 13.64 9.85 -2.07
CA LYS A 80 13.22 10.80 -1.06
C LYS A 80 12.45 10.09 0.03
N ALA A 81 11.51 9.25 -0.34
CA ALA A 81 10.72 8.49 0.63
C ALA A 81 11.61 7.52 1.39
N LYS A 82 12.56 6.91 0.70
CA LYS A 82 13.47 5.97 1.33
C LYS A 82 14.21 6.67 2.45
N LYS A 83 14.61 7.90 2.23
CA LYS A 83 15.36 8.64 3.23
C LYS A 83 14.44 9.15 4.33
N GLU A 84 13.29 9.66 3.95
CA GLU A 84 12.34 10.22 4.89
C GLU A 84 11.87 9.21 5.91
N TYR A 85 11.55 8.01 5.46
CA TYR A 85 11.04 6.98 6.35
C TYR A 85 12.12 6.00 6.80
N ARG A 86 13.37 6.30 6.46
CA ARG A 86 14.52 5.50 6.89
C ARG A 86 14.39 4.05 6.49
N ILE A 87 14.05 3.81 5.22
CA ILE A 87 13.85 2.47 4.72
C ILE A 87 15.22 1.84 4.46
N ARG A 88 15.55 0.84 5.23
CA ARG A 88 16.83 0.16 5.08
C ARG A 88 16.69 -1.26 4.58
N MET A 89 15.54 -1.87 4.80
CA MET A 89 15.29 -3.22 4.37
C MET A 89 14.00 -3.26 3.58
N ALA A 90 13.89 -4.14 2.63
CA ALA A 90 12.67 -4.35 1.88
C ALA A 90 12.29 -5.81 2.00
N PRO A 91 11.04 -6.12 2.22
CA PRO A 91 9.94 -5.18 2.29
C PRO A 91 9.82 -4.49 3.64
N THR A 92 9.39 -3.25 3.62
CA THR A 92 9.00 -2.53 4.84
C THR A 92 7.58 -2.04 4.59
N ILE A 93 6.67 -2.33 5.49
CA ILE A 93 5.27 -1.98 5.33
C ILE A 93 4.92 -0.95 6.39
N ILE A 94 4.37 0.19 5.98
CA ILE A 94 4.01 1.25 6.89
C ILE A 94 2.51 1.53 6.78
N ILE A 95 1.85 1.72 7.90
CA ILE A 95 0.45 2.08 7.94
C ILE A 95 0.34 3.56 8.30
N PHE A 96 -0.34 4.32 7.45
CA PHE A 96 -0.60 5.72 7.68
C PHE A 96 -2.08 5.92 7.95
N LYS A 97 -2.40 6.79 8.91
CA LYS A 97 -3.78 7.12 9.17
C LYS A 97 -3.91 8.62 9.12
N ASP A 98 -4.74 9.13 8.23
CA ASP A 98 -4.94 10.56 8.04
C ASP A 98 -3.62 11.31 7.86
N GLY A 99 -2.72 10.69 7.12
CA GLY A 99 -1.43 11.29 6.82
C GLY A 99 -0.36 11.07 7.88
N VAL A 100 -0.67 10.37 8.96
CA VAL A 100 0.27 10.18 10.05
C VAL A 100 0.80 8.75 10.07
N TYR A 101 2.10 8.60 10.22
CA TYR A 101 2.76 7.32 10.32
C TYR A 101 2.34 6.69 11.64
N GLU A 102 1.71 5.55 11.60
CA GLU A 102 1.21 4.90 12.82
C GLU A 102 1.95 3.63 13.19
N GLU A 103 2.22 2.78 12.24
CA GLU A 103 2.87 1.51 12.52
C GLU A 103 3.74 1.08 11.36
N SER A 104 4.74 0.27 11.62
CA SER A 104 5.55 -0.26 10.55
C SER A 104 6.01 -1.67 10.84
N PHE A 105 6.25 -2.42 9.78
CA PHE A 105 6.80 -3.76 9.86
C PHE A 105 8.02 -3.79 8.95
N LYS A 106 9.20 -4.08 9.49
CA LYS A 106 10.44 -4.03 8.74
C LYS A 106 11.06 -5.41 8.61
N ALA A 107 11.47 -5.78 7.42
CA ALA A 107 12.14 -7.06 7.22
C ALA A 107 13.41 -7.11 8.04
N GLY A 108 13.74 -8.29 8.52
CA GLY A 108 14.97 -8.49 9.25
C GLY A 108 16.11 -8.83 8.32
N LEU A 109 17.17 -9.35 8.87
CA LEU A 109 18.34 -9.70 8.07
C LEU A 109 18.07 -10.82 7.09
N ASP A 110 17.05 -11.63 7.34
CA ASP A 110 16.68 -12.69 6.44
C ASP A 110 15.88 -12.16 5.25
N LEU A 111 15.49 -10.90 5.29
CA LEU A 111 14.74 -10.24 4.23
C LEU A 111 13.38 -10.90 3.95
N GLU A 112 12.82 -11.59 4.89
CA GLU A 112 11.51 -12.18 4.71
C GLU A 112 10.42 -11.14 4.94
N CYS A 113 9.24 -11.35 4.39
CA CYS A 113 8.13 -10.44 4.60
C CYS A 113 7.87 -10.35 6.10
N PRO A 114 7.85 -9.17 6.67
CA PRO A 114 7.83 -9.02 8.13
C PRO A 114 6.47 -9.17 8.78
N VAL A 115 5.43 -9.35 8.02
CA VAL A 115 4.09 -9.45 8.57
C VAL A 115 3.24 -10.38 7.72
N ASP A 116 2.33 -11.11 8.33
CA ASP A 116 1.40 -11.93 7.57
C ASP A 116 0.04 -11.24 7.54
N LEU A 117 -0.90 -11.80 6.81
CA LEU A 117 -2.20 -11.19 6.64
C LEU A 117 -2.97 -11.03 7.96
N PRO A 118 -3.07 -12.05 8.80
CA PRO A 118 -3.81 -11.88 10.04
C PRO A 118 -3.24 -10.78 10.93
N GLU A 119 -1.94 -10.71 11.03
CA GLU A 119 -1.30 -9.70 11.85
C GLU A 119 -1.51 -8.31 11.27
N LEU A 120 -1.41 -8.17 9.95
CA LEU A 120 -1.61 -6.88 9.32
C LEU A 120 -3.04 -6.42 9.50
N LEU A 121 -4.01 -7.32 9.34
CA LEU A 121 -5.41 -6.96 9.51
C LEU A 121 -5.70 -6.54 10.96
N ASP A 122 -5.12 -7.23 11.92
CA ASP A 122 -5.30 -6.88 13.31
C ASP A 122 -4.71 -5.49 13.60
N THR A 123 -3.55 -5.21 13.07
CA THR A 123 -2.90 -3.93 13.28
C THR A 123 -3.69 -2.80 12.64
N ILE A 124 -4.23 -3.02 11.45
CA ILE A 124 -5.07 -2.04 10.78
C ILE A 124 -6.30 -1.75 11.65
N LYS A 125 -6.87 -2.77 12.22
CA LYS A 125 -8.05 -2.61 13.06
C LYS A 125 -7.69 -1.78 14.27
N GLU A 126 -6.57 -2.07 14.91
CA GLU A 126 -6.14 -1.33 16.07
C GLU A 126 -5.89 0.14 15.74
N VAL A 127 -5.27 0.40 14.60
CA VAL A 127 -5.00 1.76 14.18
C VAL A 127 -6.30 2.50 13.95
N LYS A 128 -7.28 1.86 13.33
CA LYS A 128 -8.56 2.50 13.11
C LYS A 128 -9.24 2.87 14.41
N GLU A 129 -9.18 1.95 15.35
CA GLU A 129 -9.90 2.14 16.61
C GLU A 129 -9.22 3.10 17.55
N ALA A 130 -7.93 3.20 17.46
CA ALA A 130 -7.18 4.01 18.36
C ALA A 130 -7.37 5.50 18.17
N SER A 131 -8.01 5.90 17.14
CA SER A 131 -8.08 7.29 16.85
C SER A 131 -9.18 8.02 17.54
N ALA A 132 -9.88 7.37 18.37
CA ALA A 132 -11.01 8.00 19.00
C ALA A 132 -10.61 9.14 19.89
N PHE A 133 -9.41 9.23 20.18
CA PHE A 133 -8.97 10.31 21.01
C PHE A 133 -7.91 11.09 20.38
#